data_63a29b4a499d02ca4cc260c6b14dd1e2
#
_entry.id   63a29b4a499d02ca4cc260c6b14dd1e2
#
_cell.length_a   1.000
_cell.length_b   1.000
_cell.length_c   1.000
_cell.angle_alpha   90.00
_cell.angle_beta   90.00
_cell.angle_gamma   90.00
#
_symmetry.space_group_name_H-M   'P 1'
#
loop_
_entity.id
_entity.type
_entity.pdbx_description
1 polymer ?
#
loop_
_entity_poly.entity_id
_entity_poly.type
_entity_poly.pdbx_seq_one_letter_code
_entity_poly.pdbx_strand_id
1 'polypeptide(L)'
;MIRSGDVIPKITKVFKDRREGLEMEISRPKLCPTCQSELLDEGTLIKCQNIDCEDRLVNSIIHFVSKKCLNIDGLGENIVELLYKHKKITTLESIFHLKFNDFEGLEGFKEKKINNLLNAIEQARECELFRFITALGIEHIGEVAAKKLSLSFGEEWYKQSFEAYANLEGFGEQMALSLCEFTRVNRTRIDEFYKLLNLKIEKLEIKSDGVIFGKTFVITGTLSRPRDEFKALIEKLGGKVSGSVSKKTDYVLFGEEAGSKLIKAKELEVKCINESAFNELVKE
;
A
#
# COMPACT_ATOMS: atom_id res chain seq x y z
N MET A 1 -18.75 5.41 -33.09
CA MET A 1 -18.23 5.87 -31.78
C MET A 1 -18.93 7.15 -31.39
N ILE A 2 -19.34 7.26 -30.14
CA ILE A 2 -19.83 8.52 -29.54
C ILE A 2 -18.92 8.87 -28.36
N ARG A 3 -18.84 10.15 -28.04
CA ARG A 3 -18.11 10.60 -26.85
C ARG A 3 -18.93 10.29 -25.59
N SER A 4 -18.28 9.79 -24.55
CA SER A 4 -18.87 9.60 -23.23
C SER A 4 -18.10 10.49 -22.24
N GLY A 5 -18.79 11.47 -21.65
CA GLY A 5 -18.10 12.49 -20.83
C GLY A 5 -17.12 13.33 -21.66
N ASP A 6 -16.11 13.84 -20.98
CA ASP A 6 -15.27 14.90 -21.53
C ASP A 6 -14.24 14.44 -22.60
N VAL A 7 -14.17 13.22 -23.09
CA VAL A 7 -13.30 12.89 -24.25
C VAL A 7 -13.16 11.38 -24.56
N ILE A 8 -13.69 10.49 -23.78
CA ILE A 8 -13.45 9.06 -23.99
C ILE A 8 -14.39 8.51 -25.07
N PRO A 9 -13.90 8.10 -26.27
CA PRO A 9 -14.76 7.50 -27.28
C PRO A 9 -15.23 6.12 -26.84
N LYS A 10 -16.56 5.89 -26.94
CA LYS A 10 -17.17 4.61 -26.62
C LYS A 10 -17.67 3.92 -27.88
N ILE A 11 -17.36 2.62 -28.04
CA ILE A 11 -17.96 1.79 -29.08
C ILE A 11 -19.38 1.43 -28.63
N THR A 12 -20.38 1.89 -29.38
CA THR A 12 -21.80 1.66 -29.07
C THR A 12 -22.42 0.54 -29.86
N LYS A 13 -21.89 0.24 -31.06
CA LYS A 13 -22.42 -0.79 -31.95
C LYS A 13 -21.33 -1.37 -32.84
N VAL A 14 -21.39 -2.68 -33.05
CA VAL A 14 -20.58 -3.41 -34.02
C VAL A 14 -21.50 -3.93 -35.11
N PHE A 15 -21.16 -3.64 -36.39
CA PHE A 15 -21.94 -4.07 -37.55
C PHE A 15 -21.34 -5.37 -38.10
N LYS A 16 -21.78 -6.51 -37.55
CA LYS A 16 -21.30 -7.83 -37.95
C LYS A 16 -21.67 -8.20 -39.41
N ASP A 17 -22.79 -7.67 -39.86
CA ASP A 17 -23.34 -7.80 -41.20
C ASP A 17 -22.49 -7.14 -42.33
N ARG A 18 -21.57 -6.26 -41.93
CA ARG A 18 -20.62 -5.60 -42.84
C ARG A 18 -19.25 -6.26 -42.90
N ARG A 19 -19.10 -7.42 -42.29
CA ARG A 19 -17.84 -8.16 -42.32
C ARG A 19 -17.73 -8.92 -43.63
N GLU A 20 -16.53 -8.86 -44.22
CA GLU A 20 -16.20 -9.48 -45.50
C GLU A 20 -15.37 -10.76 -45.35
N GLY A 21 -15.11 -11.20 -44.10
CA GLY A 21 -14.30 -12.37 -43.76
C GLY A 21 -12.78 -12.16 -43.84
N LEU A 22 -12.36 -10.91 -44.05
CA LEU A 22 -10.94 -10.51 -44.04
C LEU A 22 -10.48 -9.96 -42.72
N GLU A 23 -11.41 -9.82 -41.74
CA GLU A 23 -11.12 -9.30 -40.42
C GLU A 23 -10.31 -10.32 -39.62
N MET A 24 -9.24 -9.84 -39.02
CA MET A 24 -8.43 -10.63 -38.10
C MET A 24 -8.95 -10.47 -36.66
N GLU A 25 -8.94 -11.55 -35.91
CA GLU A 25 -9.23 -11.51 -34.51
C GLU A 25 -8.10 -10.78 -33.76
N ILE A 26 -8.48 -9.82 -32.93
CA ILE A 26 -7.53 -9.08 -32.09
C ILE A 26 -7.26 -9.95 -30.85
N SER A 27 -6.10 -10.56 -30.80
CA SER A 27 -5.64 -11.28 -29.62
C SER A 27 -5.20 -10.32 -28.52
N ARG A 28 -5.47 -10.68 -27.27
CA ARG A 28 -4.95 -9.94 -26.12
C ARG A 28 -3.44 -10.14 -26.00
N PRO A 29 -2.66 -9.07 -25.81
CA PRO A 29 -1.21 -9.21 -25.63
C PRO A 29 -0.92 -9.98 -24.34
N LYS A 30 0.03 -10.91 -24.39
CA LYS A 30 0.54 -11.65 -23.22
C LYS A 30 1.84 -11.07 -22.69
N LEU A 31 2.59 -10.41 -23.54
CA LEU A 31 3.88 -9.80 -23.23
C LEU A 31 3.80 -8.28 -23.40
N CYS A 32 4.53 -7.57 -22.55
CA CYS A 32 4.68 -6.12 -22.66
C CYS A 32 5.42 -5.76 -23.95
N PRO A 33 4.90 -4.85 -24.78
CA PRO A 33 5.55 -4.47 -26.04
C PRO A 33 6.92 -3.80 -25.81
N THR A 34 7.12 -3.16 -24.66
CA THR A 34 8.34 -2.41 -24.33
C THR A 34 9.40 -3.31 -23.71
N CYS A 35 9.08 -4.03 -22.62
CA CYS A 35 10.07 -4.78 -21.84
C CYS A 35 9.96 -6.32 -21.97
N GLN A 36 9.00 -6.83 -22.74
CA GLN A 36 8.75 -8.26 -22.98
C GLN A 36 8.43 -9.08 -21.72
N SER A 37 8.19 -8.45 -20.58
CA SER A 37 7.70 -9.14 -19.38
C SER A 37 6.25 -9.58 -19.55
N GLU A 38 5.85 -10.65 -18.89
CA GLU A 38 4.46 -11.09 -18.89
C GLU A 38 3.53 -10.02 -18.32
N LEU A 39 2.36 -9.91 -18.90
CA LEU A 39 1.35 -8.93 -18.54
C LEU A 39 0.32 -9.55 -17.59
N LEU A 40 -0.08 -8.80 -16.56
CA LEU A 40 -1.23 -9.12 -15.73
C LEU A 40 -2.50 -8.73 -16.50
N ASP A 41 -3.35 -9.71 -16.83
CA ASP A 41 -4.64 -9.51 -17.49
C ASP A 41 -5.78 -9.58 -16.47
N GLU A 42 -6.39 -8.43 -16.16
CA GLU A 42 -7.53 -8.29 -15.27
C GLU A 42 -8.88 -8.28 -16.02
N GLY A 43 -8.90 -8.75 -17.25
CA GLY A 43 -10.09 -8.76 -18.08
C GLY A 43 -10.39 -7.41 -18.76
N THR A 44 -10.59 -6.34 -18.01
CA THR A 44 -10.82 -4.98 -18.55
C THR A 44 -9.52 -4.22 -18.81
N LEU A 45 -8.49 -4.49 -18.04
CA LEU A 45 -7.18 -3.85 -18.10
C LEU A 45 -6.09 -4.90 -18.25
N ILE A 46 -5.03 -4.55 -18.96
CA ILE A 46 -3.81 -5.36 -19.09
C ILE A 46 -2.66 -4.48 -18.66
N LYS A 47 -1.85 -4.95 -17.69
CA LYS A 47 -0.82 -4.16 -17.05
C LYS A 47 0.52 -4.87 -16.99
N CYS A 48 1.59 -4.14 -17.23
CA CYS A 48 2.95 -4.62 -17.02
C CYS A 48 3.30 -4.52 -15.53
N GLN A 49 3.78 -5.62 -14.92
CA GLN A 49 4.19 -5.65 -13.51
C GLN A 49 5.68 -5.39 -13.31
N ASN A 50 6.46 -5.30 -14.38
CA ASN A 50 7.89 -5.01 -14.30
C ASN A 50 8.12 -3.55 -13.87
N ILE A 51 8.79 -3.35 -12.74
CA ILE A 51 9.11 -2.02 -12.20
C ILE A 51 10.17 -1.28 -13.03
N ASP A 52 10.95 -2.00 -13.83
CA ASP A 52 11.97 -1.43 -14.71
C ASP A 52 11.47 -1.19 -16.14
N CYS A 53 10.17 -1.31 -16.40
CA CYS A 53 9.62 -1.03 -17.71
C CYS A 53 9.76 0.46 -18.05
N GLU A 54 10.42 0.81 -19.14
CA GLU A 54 10.70 2.21 -19.53
C GLU A 54 9.43 3.06 -19.60
N ASP A 55 8.33 2.54 -20.15
CA ASP A 55 7.07 3.28 -20.24
C ASP A 55 6.42 3.62 -18.89
N ARG A 56 6.86 2.98 -17.82
CA ARG A 56 6.35 3.19 -16.46
C ARG A 56 7.36 3.87 -15.55
N LEU A 57 8.62 3.83 -15.91
CA LEU A 57 9.73 4.13 -15.00
C LEU A 57 9.63 5.53 -14.38
N VAL A 58 9.38 6.56 -15.18
CA VAL A 58 9.28 7.94 -14.67
C VAL A 58 8.17 8.05 -13.62
N ASN A 59 6.97 7.55 -13.93
CA ASN A 59 5.84 7.56 -13.01
C ASN A 59 6.09 6.66 -11.78
N SER A 60 6.77 5.54 -11.97
CA SER A 60 7.16 4.65 -10.86
C SER A 60 8.15 5.33 -9.94
N ILE A 61 9.12 6.08 -10.46
CA ILE A 61 10.07 6.85 -9.66
C ILE A 61 9.35 7.98 -8.91
N ILE A 62 8.47 8.73 -9.57
CA ILE A 62 7.68 9.80 -8.92
C ILE A 62 6.86 9.24 -7.77
N HIS A 63 6.20 8.10 -7.98
CA HIS A 63 5.47 7.42 -6.91
C HIS A 63 6.39 6.97 -5.79
N PHE A 64 7.49 6.29 -6.12
CA PHE A 64 8.47 5.73 -5.17
C PHE A 64 9.05 6.78 -4.22
N VAL A 65 9.38 7.97 -4.73
CA VAL A 65 9.97 9.06 -3.94
C VAL A 65 8.93 9.94 -3.22
N SER A 66 7.64 9.72 -3.48
CA SER A 66 6.55 10.55 -2.95
C SER A 66 6.47 10.53 -1.42
N LYS A 67 5.77 11.52 -0.84
CA LYS A 67 5.58 11.67 0.61
C LYS A 67 4.95 10.44 1.28
N LYS A 68 4.07 9.71 0.58
CA LYS A 68 3.43 8.49 1.10
C LYS A 68 4.35 7.26 1.05
N CYS A 69 5.38 7.32 0.23
CA CYS A 69 6.36 6.25 0.01
C CYS A 69 7.67 6.55 0.73
N LEU A 70 8.80 6.64 0.05
CA LEU A 70 10.10 6.87 0.68
C LEU A 70 10.32 8.32 1.16
N ASN A 71 9.45 9.27 0.74
CA ASN A 71 9.48 10.68 1.16
C ASN A 71 10.84 11.35 0.95
N ILE A 72 11.37 11.27 -0.27
CA ILE A 72 12.64 11.92 -0.62
C ILE A 72 12.36 13.38 -0.94
N ASP A 73 12.60 14.25 0.04
CA ASP A 73 12.37 15.69 -0.11
C ASP A 73 13.27 16.29 -1.20
N GLY A 74 12.72 17.18 -2.01
CA GLY A 74 13.41 17.79 -3.12
C GLY A 74 13.49 16.94 -4.41
N LEU A 75 13.05 15.68 -4.41
CA LEU A 75 13.00 14.83 -5.60
C LEU A 75 11.55 14.75 -6.15
N GLY A 76 10.97 15.91 -6.48
CA GLY A 76 9.63 15.98 -7.08
C GLY A 76 9.64 15.65 -8.57
N GLU A 77 8.43 15.61 -9.18
CA GLU A 77 8.17 15.22 -10.57
C GLU A 77 9.13 15.89 -11.57
N ASN A 78 9.23 17.22 -11.58
CA ASN A 78 10.11 17.96 -12.49
C ASN A 78 11.59 17.57 -12.36
N ILE A 79 12.04 17.26 -11.15
CA ILE A 79 13.43 16.84 -10.90
C ILE A 79 13.66 15.41 -11.38
N VAL A 80 12.70 14.53 -11.15
CA VAL A 80 12.73 13.14 -11.66
C VAL A 80 12.81 13.15 -13.18
N GLU A 81 11.93 13.89 -13.86
CA GLU A 81 11.92 14.03 -15.32
C GLU A 81 13.25 14.57 -15.85
N LEU A 82 13.78 15.62 -15.21
CA LEU A 82 15.07 16.22 -15.57
C LEU A 82 16.20 15.18 -15.47
N LEU A 83 16.30 14.47 -14.34
CA LEU A 83 17.34 13.49 -14.11
C LEU A 83 17.20 12.28 -15.07
N TYR A 84 15.96 11.84 -15.33
CA TYR A 84 15.69 10.78 -16.28
C TYR A 84 16.10 11.19 -17.72
N LYS A 85 15.72 12.39 -18.15
CA LYS A 85 16.10 12.94 -19.48
C LYS A 85 17.63 12.99 -19.66
N HIS A 86 18.35 13.31 -18.59
CA HIS A 86 19.82 13.34 -18.61
C HIS A 86 20.45 11.97 -18.31
N LYS A 87 19.66 10.88 -18.24
CA LYS A 87 20.12 9.51 -17.97
C LYS A 87 20.90 9.38 -16.64
N LYS A 88 20.60 10.24 -15.68
CA LYS A 88 21.18 10.20 -14.32
C LYS A 88 20.45 9.19 -13.44
N ILE A 89 19.17 8.99 -13.68
CA ILE A 89 18.36 7.92 -13.09
C ILE A 89 17.77 7.07 -14.23
N THR A 90 17.97 5.77 -14.15
CA THR A 90 17.52 4.78 -15.16
C THR A 90 16.80 3.60 -14.54
N THR A 91 16.82 3.48 -13.21
CA THR A 91 16.09 2.48 -12.41
C THR A 91 15.74 3.11 -11.07
N LEU A 92 14.89 2.47 -10.27
CA LEU A 92 14.56 2.94 -8.92
C LEU A 92 15.80 2.97 -8.00
N GLU A 93 16.68 1.97 -8.11
CA GLU A 93 17.90 1.89 -7.30
C GLU A 93 18.93 2.95 -7.67
N SER A 94 18.95 3.39 -8.93
CA SER A 94 19.91 4.41 -9.38
C SER A 94 19.78 5.73 -8.60
N ILE A 95 18.62 5.99 -7.98
CA ILE A 95 18.40 7.12 -7.08
C ILE A 95 19.42 7.11 -5.93
N PHE A 96 19.67 5.93 -5.35
CA PHE A 96 20.58 5.77 -4.20
C PHE A 96 22.05 5.78 -4.57
N HIS A 97 22.37 5.86 -5.85
CA HIS A 97 23.74 5.95 -6.38
C HIS A 97 24.09 7.35 -6.91
N LEU A 98 23.14 8.30 -6.87
CA LEU A 98 23.38 9.69 -7.27
C LEU A 98 24.47 10.35 -6.44
N LYS A 99 25.35 11.07 -7.12
CA LYS A 99 26.49 11.79 -6.54
C LYS A 99 26.41 13.27 -6.92
N PHE A 100 27.16 14.10 -6.23
CA PHE A 100 27.24 15.55 -6.47
C PHE A 100 27.45 15.89 -7.95
N ASN A 101 28.40 15.22 -8.61
CA ASN A 101 28.77 15.45 -10.02
C ASN A 101 27.63 15.12 -11.00
N ASP A 102 26.63 14.34 -10.60
CA ASP A 102 25.48 14.01 -11.47
C ASP A 102 24.56 15.21 -11.68
N PHE A 103 24.66 16.19 -10.82
CA PHE A 103 23.87 17.43 -10.87
C PHE A 103 24.62 18.61 -11.49
N GLU A 104 25.92 18.47 -11.76
CA GLU A 104 26.72 19.53 -12.35
C GLU A 104 26.23 19.88 -13.76
N GLY A 105 26.03 21.16 -14.00
CA GLY A 105 25.52 21.66 -15.27
C GLY A 105 23.99 21.55 -15.45
N LEU A 106 23.26 20.97 -14.51
CA LEU A 106 21.81 20.95 -14.56
C LEU A 106 21.23 22.30 -14.09
N GLU A 107 20.29 22.82 -14.85
CA GLU A 107 19.63 24.08 -14.54
C GLU A 107 18.91 24.00 -13.19
N GLY A 108 19.07 25.07 -12.38
CA GLY A 108 18.45 25.19 -11.07
C GLY A 108 19.10 24.37 -9.95
N PHE A 109 20.24 23.69 -10.19
CA PHE A 109 21.02 23.00 -9.18
C PHE A 109 22.23 23.82 -8.75
N LYS A 110 22.21 24.28 -7.48
CA LYS A 110 23.35 24.88 -6.79
C LYS A 110 23.76 23.97 -5.64
N GLU A 111 24.98 24.12 -5.16
CA GLU A 111 25.60 23.28 -4.12
C GLU A 111 24.66 22.97 -2.95
N LYS A 112 24.00 23.99 -2.37
CA LYS A 112 23.08 23.80 -1.26
C LYS A 112 21.90 22.88 -1.61
N LYS A 113 21.33 23.03 -2.82
CA LYS A 113 20.20 22.20 -3.26
C LYS A 113 20.64 20.75 -3.49
N ILE A 114 21.82 20.57 -4.09
CA ILE A 114 22.39 19.24 -4.33
C ILE A 114 22.63 18.51 -3.00
N ASN A 115 23.31 19.19 -2.05
CA ASN A 115 23.59 18.62 -0.73
C ASN A 115 22.32 18.27 0.04
N ASN A 116 21.28 19.12 0.00
CA ASN A 116 19.99 18.83 0.64
C ASN A 116 19.34 17.59 0.02
N LEU A 117 19.34 17.49 -1.31
CA LEU A 117 18.75 16.33 -2.00
C LEU A 117 19.52 15.04 -1.70
N LEU A 118 20.85 15.06 -1.75
CA LEU A 118 21.66 13.88 -1.41
C LEU A 118 21.46 13.45 0.05
N ASN A 119 21.36 14.39 0.98
CA ASN A 119 21.03 14.10 2.37
C ASN A 119 19.62 13.47 2.50
N ALA A 120 18.63 13.98 1.77
CA ALA A 120 17.28 13.40 1.77
C ALA A 120 17.26 11.97 1.20
N ILE A 121 18.03 11.70 0.15
CA ILE A 121 18.19 10.36 -0.41
C ILE A 121 18.83 9.41 0.62
N GLU A 122 19.87 9.87 1.32
CA GLU A 122 20.54 9.04 2.33
C GLU A 122 19.63 8.75 3.53
N GLN A 123 18.87 9.74 3.99
CA GLN A 123 17.86 9.54 5.05
C GLN A 123 16.76 8.55 4.64
N ALA A 124 16.36 8.56 3.37
CA ALA A 124 15.34 7.65 2.86
C ALA A 124 15.78 6.18 2.79
N ARG A 125 17.08 5.88 2.96
CA ARG A 125 17.53 4.50 3.13
C ARG A 125 16.97 3.85 4.39
N GLU A 126 16.67 4.63 5.40
CA GLU A 126 15.96 4.18 6.59
C GLU A 126 14.47 4.43 6.45
N CYS A 127 13.68 3.42 6.10
CA CYS A 127 12.25 3.54 6.00
C CYS A 127 11.52 2.34 6.61
N GLU A 128 10.23 2.52 6.87
CA GLU A 128 9.36 1.44 7.32
C GLU A 128 9.03 0.51 6.16
N LEU A 129 9.05 -0.80 6.42
CA LEU A 129 8.81 -1.83 5.40
C LEU A 129 7.50 -1.59 4.64
N PHE A 130 6.42 -1.20 5.33
CA PHE A 130 5.15 -0.94 4.64
C PHE A 130 5.22 0.23 3.65
N ARG A 131 6.04 1.25 3.93
CA ARG A 131 6.26 2.37 3.02
C ARG A 131 7.01 1.93 1.77
N PHE A 132 8.01 1.07 1.94
CA PHE A 132 8.71 0.45 0.82
C PHE A 132 7.77 -0.42 -0.02
N ILE A 133 6.94 -1.29 0.60
CA ILE A 133 5.94 -2.10 -0.12
C ILE A 133 4.97 -1.19 -0.90
N THR A 134 4.50 -0.10 -0.27
CA THR A 134 3.64 0.88 -0.94
C THR A 134 4.36 1.55 -2.12
N ALA A 135 5.65 1.87 -1.95
CA ALA A 135 6.47 2.55 -2.95
C ALA A 135 6.69 1.71 -4.22
N LEU A 136 6.67 0.38 -4.12
CA LEU A 136 6.79 -0.52 -5.27
C LEU A 136 5.60 -0.40 -6.24
N GLY A 137 4.49 0.23 -5.83
CA GLY A 137 3.34 0.47 -6.70
C GLY A 137 2.65 -0.81 -7.19
N ILE A 138 2.58 -1.83 -6.33
CA ILE A 138 1.90 -3.09 -6.62
C ILE A 138 0.41 -2.83 -6.79
N GLU A 139 -0.15 -3.34 -7.87
CA GLU A 139 -1.57 -3.15 -8.17
C GLU A 139 -2.46 -3.67 -7.03
N HIS A 140 -3.49 -2.92 -6.66
CA HIS A 140 -4.41 -3.19 -5.54
C HIS A 140 -3.78 -3.16 -4.14
N ILE A 141 -2.47 -2.92 -4.01
CA ILE A 141 -1.77 -2.88 -2.72
C ILE A 141 -1.46 -1.43 -2.35
N GLY A 142 -2.38 -0.80 -1.63
CA GLY A 142 -2.16 0.51 -1.03
C GLY A 142 -1.56 0.42 0.38
N GLU A 143 -1.41 1.56 1.04
CA GLU A 143 -0.78 1.68 2.37
C GLU A 143 -1.36 0.71 3.43
N VAL A 144 -2.69 0.56 3.49
CA VAL A 144 -3.34 -0.33 4.46
C VAL A 144 -2.97 -1.79 4.22
N ALA A 145 -2.97 -2.23 2.97
CA ALA A 145 -2.58 -3.58 2.60
C ALA A 145 -1.08 -3.82 2.85
N ALA A 146 -0.23 -2.84 2.50
CA ALA A 146 1.20 -2.90 2.76
C ALA A 146 1.53 -3.01 4.25
N LYS A 147 0.81 -2.28 5.12
CA LYS A 147 0.94 -2.43 6.58
C LYS A 147 0.59 -3.84 7.04
N LYS A 148 -0.51 -4.42 6.55
CA LYS A 148 -0.89 -5.80 6.87
C LYS A 148 0.16 -6.81 6.41
N LEU A 149 0.70 -6.67 5.19
CA LEU A 149 1.79 -7.53 4.69
C LEU A 149 3.04 -7.44 5.57
N SER A 150 3.46 -6.21 5.90
CA SER A 150 4.61 -5.96 6.77
C SER A 150 4.46 -6.60 8.15
N LEU A 151 3.28 -6.44 8.77
CA LEU A 151 3.00 -6.99 10.11
C LEU A 151 2.85 -8.51 10.11
N SER A 152 2.25 -9.09 9.07
CA SER A 152 1.95 -10.53 9.03
C SER A 152 3.15 -11.37 8.60
N PHE A 153 3.95 -10.88 7.67
CA PHE A 153 5.03 -11.66 7.04
C PHE A 153 6.43 -11.07 7.25
N GLY A 154 6.53 -9.82 7.74
CA GLY A 154 7.82 -9.15 7.92
C GLY A 154 8.62 -9.12 6.62
N GLU A 155 9.92 -9.42 6.70
CA GLU A 155 10.83 -9.44 5.55
C GLU A 155 10.50 -10.50 4.51
N GLU A 156 9.75 -11.55 4.88
CA GLU A 156 9.36 -12.64 3.99
C GLU A 156 8.07 -12.33 3.19
N TRP A 157 7.55 -11.09 3.24
CA TRP A 157 6.28 -10.72 2.63
C TRP A 157 6.19 -11.05 1.13
N TYR A 158 7.29 -11.00 0.40
CA TYR A 158 7.35 -11.24 -1.05
C TYR A 158 7.67 -12.70 -1.45
N LYS A 159 7.74 -13.60 -0.47
CA LYS A 159 8.04 -15.02 -0.67
C LYS A 159 6.86 -15.93 -0.35
N GLN A 160 5.68 -15.35 -0.13
CA GLN A 160 4.49 -16.08 0.28
C GLN A 160 3.78 -16.75 -0.90
N SER A 161 2.95 -17.76 -0.61
CA SER A 161 2.09 -18.40 -1.60
C SER A 161 0.81 -17.58 -1.84
N PHE A 162 0.12 -17.90 -2.93
CA PHE A 162 -1.19 -17.30 -3.23
C PHE A 162 -2.18 -17.50 -2.07
N GLU A 163 -2.24 -18.71 -1.51
CA GLU A 163 -3.13 -19.03 -0.39
C GLU A 163 -2.79 -18.22 0.87
N ALA A 164 -1.49 -18.01 1.13
CA ALA A 164 -1.05 -17.20 2.26
C ALA A 164 -1.52 -15.75 2.12
N TYR A 165 -1.41 -15.16 0.92
CA TYR A 165 -1.94 -13.83 0.65
C TYR A 165 -3.47 -13.77 0.71
N ALA A 166 -4.16 -14.73 0.08
CA ALA A 166 -5.62 -14.76 0.01
C ALA A 166 -6.29 -14.94 1.39
N ASN A 167 -5.61 -15.59 2.33
CA ASN A 167 -6.09 -15.80 3.70
C ASN A 167 -5.86 -14.60 4.63
N LEU A 168 -5.16 -13.55 4.19
CA LEU A 168 -5.05 -12.32 4.98
C LEU A 168 -6.40 -11.62 5.06
N GLU A 169 -6.77 -11.17 6.25
CA GLU A 169 -7.99 -10.41 6.48
C GLU A 169 -8.04 -9.15 5.60
N GLY A 170 -9.09 -9.05 4.77
CA GLY A 170 -9.30 -7.93 3.84
C GLY A 170 -8.52 -8.03 2.53
N PHE A 171 -7.85 -9.17 2.28
CA PHE A 171 -7.28 -9.47 0.98
C PHE A 171 -8.27 -10.32 0.17
N GLY A 172 -8.46 -9.93 -1.08
CA GLY A 172 -9.24 -10.71 -2.05
C GLY A 172 -8.32 -11.42 -3.05
N GLU A 173 -8.93 -12.26 -3.87
CA GLU A 173 -8.24 -13.02 -4.91
C GLU A 173 -7.39 -12.12 -5.85
N GLN A 174 -7.91 -10.95 -6.23
CA GLN A 174 -7.21 -10.02 -7.10
C GLN A 174 -5.92 -9.46 -6.46
N MET A 175 -5.97 -9.16 -5.16
CA MET A 175 -4.79 -8.69 -4.42
C MET A 175 -3.72 -9.79 -4.33
N ALA A 176 -4.14 -11.02 -4.03
CA ALA A 176 -3.25 -12.18 -3.96
C ALA A 176 -2.60 -12.46 -5.33
N LEU A 177 -3.38 -12.40 -6.41
CA LEU A 177 -2.88 -12.58 -7.78
C LEU A 177 -1.85 -11.48 -8.14
N SER A 178 -2.18 -10.21 -7.88
CA SER A 178 -1.25 -9.09 -8.14
C SER A 178 0.06 -9.22 -7.37
N LEU A 179 0.01 -9.66 -6.10
CA LEU A 179 1.20 -9.92 -5.31
C LEU A 179 2.06 -11.05 -5.88
N CYS A 180 1.44 -12.19 -6.21
CA CYS A 180 2.16 -13.33 -6.79
C CYS A 180 2.87 -12.94 -8.09
N GLU A 181 2.15 -12.33 -9.02
CA GLU A 181 2.72 -11.92 -10.31
C GLU A 181 3.81 -10.86 -10.15
N PHE A 182 3.56 -9.84 -9.31
CA PHE A 182 4.55 -8.80 -9.05
C PHE A 182 5.83 -9.38 -8.42
N THR A 183 5.70 -10.19 -7.38
CA THR A 183 6.86 -10.75 -6.67
C THR A 183 7.61 -11.77 -7.51
N ARG A 184 6.92 -12.52 -8.36
CA ARG A 184 7.55 -13.44 -9.33
C ARG A 184 8.45 -12.69 -10.31
N VAL A 185 7.96 -11.58 -10.88
CA VAL A 185 8.71 -10.79 -11.87
C VAL A 185 9.84 -9.99 -11.23
N ASN A 186 9.64 -9.45 -10.02
CA ASN A 186 10.52 -8.46 -9.41
C ASN A 186 11.35 -9.00 -8.22
N ARG A 187 11.39 -10.32 -8.01
CA ARG A 187 12.04 -10.93 -6.83
C ARG A 187 13.49 -10.49 -6.65
N THR A 188 14.30 -10.62 -7.70
CA THR A 188 15.71 -10.23 -7.67
C THR A 188 15.90 -8.76 -7.32
N ARG A 189 15.01 -7.89 -7.84
CA ARG A 189 15.03 -6.46 -7.57
C ARG A 189 14.66 -6.15 -6.12
N ILE A 190 13.69 -6.85 -5.57
CA ILE A 190 13.33 -6.72 -4.15
C ILE A 190 14.53 -7.10 -3.28
N ASP A 191 15.23 -8.20 -3.60
CA ASP A 191 16.43 -8.63 -2.87
C ASP A 191 17.56 -7.58 -2.96
N GLU A 192 17.70 -6.87 -4.09
CA GLU A 192 18.66 -5.76 -4.24
C GLU A 192 18.28 -4.57 -3.37
N PHE A 193 16.98 -4.22 -3.26
CA PHE A 193 16.52 -3.16 -2.36
C PHE A 193 16.81 -3.48 -0.89
N TYR A 194 16.67 -4.73 -0.46
CA TYR A 194 17.04 -5.14 0.91
C TYR A 194 18.52 -4.95 1.23
N LYS A 195 19.39 -4.90 0.21
CA LYS A 195 20.83 -4.57 0.39
C LYS A 195 21.08 -3.06 0.45
N LEU A 196 20.20 -2.25 -0.18
CA LEU A 196 20.35 -0.79 -0.28
C LEU A 196 19.65 -0.05 0.86
N LEU A 197 18.56 -0.61 1.39
CA LEU A 197 17.67 0.01 2.35
C LEU A 197 17.75 -0.69 3.70
N ASN A 198 17.67 0.07 4.76
CA ASN A 198 17.47 -0.43 6.13
C ASN A 198 15.97 -0.40 6.46
N LEU A 199 15.28 -1.48 6.09
CA LEU A 199 13.83 -1.57 6.22
C LEU A 199 13.44 -1.93 7.66
N LYS A 200 12.72 -1.03 8.33
CA LYS A 200 12.23 -1.21 9.69
C LYS A 200 10.84 -1.82 9.64
N ILE A 201 10.65 -2.93 10.34
CA ILE A 201 9.31 -3.47 10.56
C ILE A 201 8.76 -2.76 11.79
N GLU A 202 7.60 -2.11 11.62
CA GLU A 202 6.83 -1.58 12.74
C GLU A 202 6.45 -2.78 13.63
N LYS A 203 7.24 -3.04 14.65
CA LYS A 203 6.79 -3.96 15.70
C LYS A 203 5.66 -3.23 16.39
N LEU A 204 4.44 -3.69 16.22
CA LEU A 204 3.43 -3.41 17.21
C LEU A 204 4.07 -3.88 18.54
N GLU A 205 4.47 -2.95 19.39
CA GLU A 205 4.72 -3.27 20.79
C GLU A 205 3.36 -3.64 21.38
N ILE A 206 2.93 -4.86 21.09
CA ILE A 206 1.80 -5.46 21.75
C ILE A 206 2.33 -5.71 23.15
N LYS A 207 1.92 -4.88 24.11
CA LYS A 207 2.14 -5.20 25.53
C LYS A 207 1.41 -6.52 25.77
N SER A 208 2.16 -7.61 25.75
CA SER A 208 1.65 -8.98 25.86
C SER A 208 1.10 -9.31 27.26
N ASP A 209 1.20 -8.39 28.18
CA ASP A 209 0.83 -8.49 29.58
C ASP A 209 -0.23 -7.47 30.04
N GLY A 210 -0.74 -6.65 29.12
CA GLY A 210 -1.81 -5.67 29.42
C GLY A 210 -3.20 -6.30 29.51
N VAL A 211 -4.07 -5.73 30.35
CA VAL A 211 -5.47 -6.15 30.57
C VAL A 211 -6.30 -6.23 29.29
N ILE A 212 -5.89 -5.49 28.23
CA ILE A 212 -6.56 -5.44 26.90
C ILE A 212 -6.09 -6.57 25.98
N PHE A 213 -4.92 -7.16 26.23
CA PHE A 213 -4.34 -8.18 25.36
C PHE A 213 -5.27 -9.38 25.17
N GLY A 214 -5.51 -9.76 23.92
CA GLY A 214 -6.38 -10.89 23.54
C GLY A 214 -7.88 -10.65 23.75
N LYS A 215 -8.31 -9.48 24.30
CA LYS A 215 -9.71 -9.15 24.57
C LYS A 215 -10.41 -8.61 23.34
N THR A 216 -11.69 -8.97 23.20
CA THR A 216 -12.54 -8.51 22.10
C THR A 216 -13.46 -7.39 22.60
N PHE A 217 -13.36 -6.24 21.93
CA PHE A 217 -14.14 -5.03 22.21
C PHE A 217 -15.20 -4.78 21.14
N VAL A 218 -16.31 -4.19 21.54
CA VAL A 218 -17.28 -3.57 20.62
C VAL A 218 -17.45 -2.10 21.04
N ILE A 219 -17.41 -1.20 20.06
CA ILE A 219 -17.55 0.24 20.29
C ILE A 219 -18.94 0.70 19.83
N THR A 220 -19.66 1.46 20.69
CA THR A 220 -21.01 1.96 20.37
C THR A 220 -21.27 3.32 21.02
N GLY A 221 -22.22 4.08 20.48
CA GLY A 221 -22.53 5.42 20.96
C GLY A 221 -21.59 6.50 20.45
N THR A 222 -21.82 7.74 20.88
CA THR A 222 -21.02 8.92 20.57
C THR A 222 -19.93 9.05 21.63
N LEU A 223 -18.67 9.04 21.20
CA LEU A 223 -17.49 9.14 22.05
C LEU A 223 -16.83 10.53 21.92
N SER A 224 -15.98 10.91 22.85
CA SER A 224 -15.26 12.19 22.83
C SER A 224 -14.27 12.31 21.67
N ARG A 225 -13.81 11.19 21.12
CA ARG A 225 -12.90 11.08 19.95
C ARG A 225 -13.50 10.16 18.88
N PRO A 226 -13.04 10.24 17.62
CA PRO A 226 -13.44 9.32 16.56
C PRO A 226 -13.27 7.85 16.96
N ARG A 227 -14.23 6.99 16.58
CA ARG A 227 -14.21 5.55 16.88
C ARG A 227 -12.94 4.86 16.38
N ASP A 228 -12.38 5.33 15.27
CA ASP A 228 -11.18 4.77 14.67
C ASP A 228 -9.94 4.99 15.55
N GLU A 229 -9.89 6.06 16.36
CA GLU A 229 -8.82 6.28 17.31
C GLU A 229 -8.87 5.28 18.48
N PHE A 230 -10.06 5.01 19.01
CA PHE A 230 -10.24 3.97 20.03
C PHE A 230 -9.93 2.59 19.48
N LYS A 231 -10.35 2.30 18.25
CA LYS A 231 -10.03 1.05 17.55
C LYS A 231 -8.52 0.87 17.42
N ALA A 232 -7.82 1.87 16.90
CA ALA A 232 -6.37 1.85 16.74
C ALA A 232 -5.64 1.64 18.10
N LEU A 233 -6.13 2.27 19.16
CA LEU A 233 -5.57 2.13 20.50
C LEU A 233 -5.76 0.71 21.06
N ILE A 234 -6.97 0.14 20.93
CA ILE A 234 -7.27 -1.24 21.37
C ILE A 234 -6.40 -2.23 20.59
N GLU A 235 -6.30 -2.08 19.28
CA GLU A 235 -5.48 -2.95 18.43
C GLU A 235 -3.98 -2.81 18.74
N LYS A 236 -3.50 -1.59 19.03
CA LYS A 236 -2.13 -1.33 19.49
C LYS A 236 -1.81 -2.02 20.82
N LEU A 237 -2.79 -2.21 21.69
CA LEU A 237 -2.65 -2.91 22.97
C LEU A 237 -2.95 -4.41 22.86
N GLY A 238 -3.04 -4.95 21.65
CA GLY A 238 -3.25 -6.37 21.39
C GLY A 238 -4.68 -6.87 21.58
N GLY A 239 -5.66 -5.97 21.70
CA GLY A 239 -7.08 -6.29 21.68
C GLY A 239 -7.62 -6.40 20.26
N LYS A 240 -8.87 -6.86 20.15
CA LYS A 240 -9.60 -6.97 18.87
C LYS A 240 -10.88 -6.12 18.93
N VAL A 241 -11.24 -5.47 17.82
CA VAL A 241 -12.49 -4.72 17.73
C VAL A 241 -13.45 -5.42 16.77
N SER A 242 -14.66 -5.73 17.25
CA SER A 242 -15.74 -6.36 16.49
C SER A 242 -16.87 -5.38 16.20
N GLY A 243 -17.52 -5.53 15.06
CA GLY A 243 -18.68 -4.72 14.66
C GLY A 243 -19.98 -5.11 15.39
N SER A 244 -20.07 -6.30 15.99
CA SER A 244 -21.28 -6.81 16.63
C SER A 244 -21.00 -7.47 17.98
N VAL A 245 -21.96 -7.37 18.91
CA VAL A 245 -21.89 -7.99 20.24
C VAL A 245 -22.26 -9.46 20.17
N SER A 246 -21.46 -10.33 20.76
CA SER A 246 -21.66 -11.78 20.88
C SER A 246 -21.14 -12.30 22.22
N LYS A 247 -21.37 -13.57 22.52
CA LYS A 247 -20.80 -14.23 23.72
C LYS A 247 -19.27 -14.26 23.77
N LYS A 248 -18.61 -13.96 22.65
CA LYS A 248 -17.14 -13.85 22.54
C LYS A 248 -16.64 -12.44 22.78
N THR A 249 -17.52 -11.47 23.03
CA THR A 249 -17.16 -10.08 23.31
C THR A 249 -16.82 -9.95 24.78
N ASP A 250 -15.63 -9.45 25.12
CA ASP A 250 -15.21 -9.25 26.52
C ASP A 250 -15.69 -7.90 27.07
N TYR A 251 -15.63 -6.85 26.22
CA TYR A 251 -15.97 -5.49 26.63
C TYR A 251 -16.82 -4.78 25.58
N VAL A 252 -17.77 -3.98 26.04
CA VAL A 252 -18.46 -2.99 25.19
C VAL A 252 -18.09 -1.60 25.70
N LEU A 253 -17.31 -0.86 24.88
CA LEU A 253 -17.02 0.55 25.13
C LEU A 253 -18.20 1.37 24.59
N PHE A 254 -18.87 2.09 25.50
CA PHE A 254 -20.05 2.87 25.15
C PHE A 254 -19.88 4.35 25.48
N GLY A 255 -20.35 5.19 24.57
CA GLY A 255 -20.49 6.63 24.75
C GLY A 255 -21.96 7.04 24.94
N GLU A 256 -22.23 8.32 24.69
CA GLU A 256 -23.59 8.85 24.72
C GLU A 256 -24.45 8.22 23.61
N GLU A 257 -25.75 8.13 23.86
CA GLU A 257 -26.74 7.55 22.92
C GLU A 257 -26.38 6.13 22.43
N ALA A 258 -25.79 5.31 23.27
CA ALA A 258 -25.47 3.94 22.94
C ALA A 258 -26.74 3.12 22.71
N GLY A 259 -27.01 2.77 21.46
CA GLY A 259 -28.23 2.10 21.02
C GLY A 259 -28.29 0.59 21.28
N SER A 260 -28.88 -0.16 20.33
CA SER A 260 -29.17 -1.61 20.43
C SER A 260 -27.98 -2.50 20.82
N LYS A 261 -26.74 -2.11 20.52
CA LYS A 261 -25.54 -2.87 20.90
C LYS A 261 -25.32 -2.90 22.42
N LEU A 262 -25.62 -1.81 23.13
CA LEU A 262 -25.50 -1.76 24.58
C LEU A 262 -26.60 -2.64 25.24
N ILE A 263 -27.82 -2.63 24.72
CA ILE A 263 -28.90 -3.49 25.21
C ILE A 263 -28.50 -4.96 25.06
N LYS A 264 -28.05 -5.35 23.87
CA LYS A 264 -27.60 -6.71 23.59
C LYS A 264 -26.40 -7.13 24.45
N ALA A 265 -25.50 -6.20 24.78
CA ALA A 265 -24.38 -6.47 25.66
C ALA A 265 -24.87 -6.82 27.09
N LYS A 266 -25.85 -6.09 27.59
CA LYS A 266 -26.46 -6.36 28.91
C LYS A 266 -27.21 -7.68 28.93
N GLU A 267 -27.93 -8.05 27.86
CA GLU A 267 -28.61 -9.35 27.71
C GLU A 267 -27.63 -10.53 27.69
N LEU A 268 -26.42 -10.31 27.14
CA LEU A 268 -25.37 -11.33 27.06
C LEU A 268 -24.37 -11.28 28.23
N GLU A 269 -24.66 -10.44 29.25
CA GLU A 269 -23.79 -10.21 30.44
C GLU A 269 -22.36 -9.80 30.10
N VAL A 270 -22.18 -9.12 28.95
CA VAL A 270 -20.88 -8.59 28.52
C VAL A 270 -20.55 -7.33 29.33
N LYS A 271 -19.31 -7.21 29.78
CA LYS A 271 -18.84 -6.07 30.58
C LYS A 271 -18.91 -4.77 29.76
N CYS A 272 -19.76 -3.83 30.20
CA CYS A 272 -19.90 -2.53 29.59
C CYS A 272 -19.07 -1.49 30.34
N ILE A 273 -18.22 -0.75 29.63
CA ILE A 273 -17.34 0.28 30.16
C ILE A 273 -17.53 1.61 29.40
N ASN A 274 -17.49 2.72 30.13
CA ASN A 274 -17.45 4.05 29.53
C ASN A 274 -16.02 4.48 29.21
N GLU A 275 -15.84 5.66 28.62
CA GLU A 275 -14.51 6.18 28.24
C GLU A 275 -13.57 6.35 29.43
N SER A 276 -14.09 6.78 30.59
CA SER A 276 -13.26 6.95 31.79
C SER A 276 -12.70 5.61 32.28
N ALA A 277 -13.56 4.59 32.38
CA ALA A 277 -13.16 3.24 32.78
C ALA A 277 -12.23 2.59 31.71
N PHE A 278 -12.46 2.89 30.41
CA PHE A 278 -11.55 2.44 29.36
C PHE A 278 -10.16 3.09 29.50
N ASN A 279 -10.10 4.41 29.75
CA ASN A 279 -8.84 5.12 29.93
C ASN A 279 -8.06 4.66 31.19
N GLU A 280 -8.76 4.22 32.23
CA GLU A 280 -8.12 3.56 33.36
C GLU A 280 -7.56 2.19 33.00
N LEU A 281 -8.34 1.38 32.27
CA LEU A 281 -7.93 0.07 31.80
C LEU A 281 -6.68 0.11 30.88
N VAL A 282 -6.50 1.21 30.17
CA VAL A 282 -5.34 1.44 29.27
C VAL A 282 -4.08 1.85 30.03
N LYS A 283 -4.22 2.40 31.26
CA LYS A 283 -3.08 2.84 32.08
C LYS A 283 -2.44 1.71 32.89
N GLU A 284 -3.18 0.64 33.13
CA GLU A 284 -2.68 -0.59 33.75
C GLU A 284 -1.96 -1.46 32.70
#